data_c80413203991cde8594fe42e7c7c8003
#
_entry.id   c80413203991cde8594fe42e7c7c8003
#
_cell.length_a   1.000
_cell.length_b   1.000
_cell.length_c   1.000
_cell.angle_alpha   90.00
_cell.angle_beta   90.00
_cell.angle_gamma   90.00
#
_symmetry.space_group_name_H-M   'P 1'
#
loop_
_entity.id
_entity.type
_entity.pdbx_description
1 polymer ?
#
loop_
_entity_poly.entity_id
_entity_poly.type
_entity_poly.pdbx_seq_one_letter_code
_entity_poly.pdbx_strand_id
1 'polypeptide(L)'
;MNSLSPADLQAVITLLKTQFTNPDATTDTELNRATVEGLIVRLPRGLALLSAKENMPAEAPGVFYSEIIGGHVGYVRVSSLNAANLQALDKSLTNFATKNVNALIVDLRASQPTPDLAMAAEFAKRFCPKGKTLFTLRKPAARQDRVFSSDRDPAFRGLVMVLTDGDTMGAAEAVGAALRFYNRALLIGEATAGRAAEYSDLSLPSGKILRIAVAEMVSPDGRSLFPEGVKPDLPVEMSTSDKRQIFQLSGEKGMGPFVYEGGRPHLNEAALLAGTNPEVEAAEAAQQRRGSAPEKPPAHDPVLQRALDVITSLEVYQRR
;
A
#
# COMPACT_ATOMS: atom_id res chain seq x y z
N MET A 1 7.74 30.17 -15.48
CA MET A 1 9.11 30.64 -15.15
C MET A 1 9.98 30.38 -16.37
N ASN A 2 10.51 31.43 -16.99
CA ASN A 2 11.49 31.29 -18.05
C ASN A 2 12.71 30.57 -17.47
N SER A 3 13.33 29.71 -18.26
CA SER A 3 14.54 28.98 -17.88
C SER A 3 15.66 29.94 -17.56
N LEU A 4 16.10 30.02 -16.31
CA LEU A 4 17.33 30.73 -15.94
C LEU A 4 18.51 29.94 -16.52
N SER A 5 19.44 30.65 -17.14
CA SER A 5 20.70 30.06 -17.56
C SER A 5 21.60 29.77 -16.35
N PRO A 6 22.63 28.92 -16.47
CA PRO A 6 23.61 28.73 -15.40
C PRO A 6 24.30 30.04 -14.99
N ALA A 7 24.51 30.97 -15.94
CA ALA A 7 25.07 32.29 -15.66
C ALA A 7 24.12 33.16 -14.83
N ASP A 8 22.81 33.13 -15.14
CA ASP A 8 21.81 33.85 -14.33
C ASP A 8 21.73 33.31 -12.90
N LEU A 9 21.80 31.99 -12.73
CA LEU A 9 21.81 31.39 -11.42
C LEU A 9 23.02 31.85 -10.58
N GLN A 10 24.21 31.88 -11.20
CA GLN A 10 25.42 32.35 -10.53
C GLN A 10 25.31 33.84 -10.18
N ALA A 11 24.73 34.64 -11.06
CA ALA A 11 24.49 36.08 -10.83
C ALA A 11 23.50 36.28 -9.65
N VAL A 12 22.41 35.51 -9.60
CA VAL A 12 21.43 35.54 -8.49
C VAL A 12 22.11 35.21 -7.16
N ILE A 13 22.92 34.17 -7.09
CA ILE A 13 23.64 33.76 -5.88
C ILE A 13 24.58 34.90 -5.44
N THR A 14 25.31 35.49 -6.37
CA THR A 14 26.23 36.62 -6.08
C THR A 14 25.49 37.84 -5.53
N LEU A 15 24.36 38.22 -6.17
CA LEU A 15 23.54 39.34 -5.72
C LEU A 15 22.93 39.09 -4.35
N LEU A 16 22.46 37.88 -4.07
CA LEU A 16 21.94 37.51 -2.73
C LEU A 16 23.02 37.67 -1.65
N LYS A 17 24.25 37.19 -1.87
CA LYS A 17 25.34 37.32 -0.95
C LYS A 17 25.77 38.76 -0.68
N THR A 18 25.64 39.64 -1.67
CA THR A 18 26.14 41.01 -1.59
C THR A 18 25.10 42.06 -1.22
N GLN A 19 23.83 41.81 -1.51
CA GLN A 19 22.78 42.83 -1.39
C GLN A 19 21.57 42.42 -0.52
N PHE A 20 21.48 41.15 -0.12
CA PHE A 20 20.34 40.72 0.69
C PHE A 20 20.39 41.31 2.10
N THR A 21 19.26 41.70 2.65
CA THR A 21 19.17 42.42 3.95
C THR A 21 19.56 41.57 5.15
N ASN A 22 19.56 40.27 5.05
CA ASN A 22 20.00 39.34 6.08
C ASN A 22 21.18 38.47 5.57
N PRO A 23 22.43 38.85 5.82
CA PRO A 23 23.61 38.10 5.38
C PRO A 23 23.69 36.68 5.90
N ASP A 24 23.21 36.43 7.12
CA ASP A 24 23.24 35.08 7.73
C ASP A 24 22.40 34.07 6.95
N ALA A 25 21.31 34.51 6.29
CA ALA A 25 20.47 33.67 5.47
C ALA A 25 21.06 33.37 4.06
N THR A 26 22.15 34.02 3.68
CA THR A 26 22.78 33.92 2.35
C THR A 26 24.23 33.41 2.40
N THR A 27 24.62 32.81 3.52
CA THR A 27 25.88 32.08 3.63
C THR A 27 25.93 30.91 2.67
N ASP A 28 27.13 30.46 2.25
CA ASP A 28 27.29 29.29 1.39
C ASP A 28 26.58 28.05 1.94
N THR A 29 26.62 27.86 3.27
CA THR A 29 25.97 26.78 3.96
C THR A 29 24.44 26.82 3.76
N GLU A 30 23.81 27.98 3.97
CA GLU A 30 22.37 28.15 3.84
C GLU A 30 21.91 28.07 2.39
N LEU A 31 22.65 28.63 1.45
CA LEU A 31 22.35 28.53 0.04
C LEU A 31 22.46 27.09 -0.50
N ASN A 32 23.49 26.35 -0.08
CA ASN A 32 23.64 24.94 -0.42
C ASN A 32 22.50 24.09 0.19
N ARG A 33 22.13 24.38 1.45
CA ARG A 33 21.00 23.74 2.10
C ARG A 33 19.70 24.01 1.37
N ALA A 34 19.40 25.26 1.06
CA ALA A 34 18.19 25.65 0.31
C ALA A 34 18.14 25.00 -1.08
N THR A 35 19.30 24.87 -1.75
CA THR A 35 19.39 24.18 -3.04
C THR A 35 18.99 22.70 -2.91
N VAL A 36 19.54 21.99 -1.93
CA VAL A 36 19.22 20.56 -1.72
C VAL A 36 17.76 20.39 -1.30
N GLU A 37 17.25 21.23 -0.40
CA GLU A 37 15.85 21.22 0.01
C GLU A 37 14.91 21.49 -1.19
N GLY A 38 15.26 22.44 -2.04
CA GLY A 38 14.53 22.73 -3.28
C GLY A 38 14.49 21.55 -4.26
N LEU A 39 15.61 20.82 -4.40
CA LEU A 39 15.67 19.60 -5.20
C LEU A 39 14.80 18.47 -4.60
N ILE A 40 14.83 18.28 -3.28
CA ILE A 40 14.00 17.28 -2.59
C ILE A 40 12.50 17.59 -2.80
N VAL A 41 12.12 18.86 -2.68
CA VAL A 41 10.73 19.30 -2.91
C VAL A 41 10.32 19.10 -4.37
N ARG A 42 11.22 19.39 -5.31
CA ARG A 42 10.94 19.28 -6.75
C ARG A 42 10.91 17.85 -7.26
N LEU A 43 11.67 16.95 -6.62
CA LEU A 43 11.79 15.54 -6.97
C LEU A 43 11.22 14.67 -5.83
N PRO A 44 9.93 14.80 -5.53
CA PRO A 44 9.33 14.11 -4.40
C PRO A 44 9.50 12.59 -4.56
N ARG A 45 9.87 11.92 -3.47
CA ARG A 45 10.11 10.46 -3.42
C ARG A 45 11.29 9.97 -4.28
N GLY A 46 11.81 10.80 -5.20
CA GLY A 46 12.96 10.47 -6.06
C GLY A 46 14.32 10.81 -5.46
N LEU A 47 14.35 11.68 -4.46
CA LEU A 47 15.57 12.17 -3.83
C LEU A 47 15.41 12.24 -2.32
N ALA A 48 16.41 11.73 -1.59
CA ALA A 48 16.50 11.89 -0.13
C ALA A 48 17.96 12.03 0.32
N LEU A 49 18.17 12.85 1.35
CA LEU A 49 19.47 12.98 2.00
C LEU A 49 19.40 12.29 3.36
N LEU A 50 20.15 11.21 3.53
CA LEU A 50 20.18 10.37 4.72
C LEU A 50 21.44 10.69 5.54
N SER A 51 21.35 10.62 6.87
CA SER A 51 22.55 10.63 7.72
C SER A 51 23.23 9.26 7.68
N ALA A 52 24.56 9.23 7.82
CA ALA A 52 25.32 7.97 7.83
C ALA A 52 24.91 7.01 8.97
N LYS A 53 24.20 7.50 9.99
CA LYS A 53 23.67 6.72 11.12
C LYS A 53 22.25 6.17 10.89
N GLU A 54 21.57 6.64 9.88
CA GLU A 54 20.26 6.11 9.45
C GLU A 54 20.42 4.91 8.50
N ASN A 55 21.36 4.01 8.79
CA ASN A 55 21.15 2.62 8.44
C ASN A 55 19.90 2.20 9.22
N MET A 56 18.75 2.28 8.54
CA MET A 56 17.51 1.79 9.12
C MET A 56 17.80 0.40 9.68
N PRO A 57 17.48 0.15 10.98
CA PRO A 57 17.53 -1.21 11.46
C PRO A 57 16.73 -2.03 10.46
N ALA A 58 17.29 -3.16 10.03
CA ALA A 58 16.52 -4.11 9.25
C ALA A 58 15.30 -4.42 10.10
N GLU A 59 14.15 -3.84 9.74
CA GLU A 59 12.91 -4.16 10.42
C GLU A 59 12.76 -5.67 10.37
N ALA A 60 12.44 -6.26 11.52
CA ALA A 60 12.26 -7.70 11.62
C ALA A 60 11.33 -8.14 10.47
N PRO A 61 11.67 -9.22 9.74
CA PRO A 61 10.90 -9.65 8.59
C PRO A 61 9.44 -9.74 9.00
N GLY A 62 8.60 -8.92 8.38
CA GLY A 62 7.20 -8.84 8.71
C GLY A 62 6.56 -10.22 8.59
N VAL A 63 5.83 -10.61 9.63
CA VAL A 63 5.24 -11.94 9.74
C VAL A 63 4.11 -12.08 8.72
N PHE A 64 4.17 -13.13 7.90
CA PHE A 64 3.04 -13.56 7.09
C PHE A 64 1.90 -14.02 8.00
N TYR A 65 0.69 -13.54 7.73
CA TYR A 65 -0.50 -13.92 8.49
C TYR A 65 -1.58 -14.44 7.54
N SER A 66 -2.30 -15.48 7.94
CA SER A 66 -3.34 -16.10 7.12
C SER A 66 -4.43 -16.72 7.98
N GLU A 67 -5.69 -16.48 7.62
CA GLU A 67 -6.87 -17.08 8.25
C GLU A 67 -8.05 -17.20 7.27
N ILE A 68 -9.14 -17.81 7.69
CA ILE A 68 -10.42 -17.82 6.99
C ILE A 68 -11.43 -17.04 7.84
N ILE A 69 -11.93 -15.94 7.30
CA ILE A 69 -12.92 -15.08 7.97
C ILE A 69 -14.32 -15.56 7.56
N GLY A 70 -15.24 -15.61 8.52
CA GLY A 70 -16.63 -16.00 8.27
C GLY A 70 -16.81 -17.38 7.63
N GLY A 71 -15.78 -18.24 7.71
CA GLY A 71 -15.81 -19.61 7.18
C GLY A 71 -15.66 -19.71 5.65
N HIS A 72 -15.65 -18.63 4.87
CA HIS A 72 -15.67 -18.67 3.41
C HIS A 72 -14.74 -17.69 2.70
N VAL A 73 -14.19 -16.69 3.40
CA VAL A 73 -13.26 -15.71 2.83
C VAL A 73 -11.84 -15.96 3.34
N GLY A 74 -10.91 -16.24 2.43
CA GLY A 74 -9.49 -16.30 2.78
C GLY A 74 -8.94 -14.90 3.02
N TYR A 75 -8.12 -14.74 4.05
CA TYR A 75 -7.38 -13.52 4.32
C TYR A 75 -5.90 -13.84 4.42
N VAL A 76 -5.07 -13.09 3.72
CA VAL A 76 -3.62 -13.14 3.84
C VAL A 76 -3.06 -11.74 3.98
N ARG A 77 -2.19 -11.51 4.97
CA ARG A 77 -1.44 -10.28 5.14
C ARG A 77 0.01 -10.54 4.80
N VAL A 78 0.49 -9.85 3.76
CA VAL A 78 1.83 -10.03 3.22
C VAL A 78 2.66 -8.79 3.55
N SER A 79 3.47 -8.89 4.58
CA SER A 79 4.32 -7.80 5.05
C SER A 79 5.67 -7.72 4.33
N SER A 80 6.10 -8.78 3.64
CA SER A 80 7.32 -8.79 2.85
C SER A 80 7.21 -9.79 1.70
N LEU A 81 7.64 -9.38 0.51
CA LEU A 81 7.66 -10.24 -0.68
C LEU A 81 8.98 -11.02 -0.74
N ASN A 82 9.10 -12.05 0.09
CA ASN A 82 10.28 -12.93 0.18
C ASN A 82 9.91 -14.40 -0.02
N ALA A 83 10.91 -15.26 -0.14
CA ALA A 83 10.73 -16.70 -0.42
C ALA A 83 9.94 -17.41 0.70
N ALA A 84 10.15 -17.06 1.96
CA ALA A 84 9.45 -17.67 3.09
C ALA A 84 7.95 -17.32 3.07
N ASN A 85 7.62 -16.05 2.84
CA ASN A 85 6.24 -15.60 2.74
C ASN A 85 5.56 -16.11 1.45
N LEU A 86 6.31 -16.31 0.37
CA LEU A 86 5.79 -16.95 -0.84
C LEU A 86 5.39 -18.41 -0.59
N GLN A 87 6.22 -19.17 0.12
CA GLN A 87 5.88 -20.54 0.52
C GLN A 87 4.68 -20.58 1.46
N ALA A 88 4.58 -19.62 2.39
CA ALA A 88 3.44 -19.50 3.29
C ALA A 88 2.16 -19.17 2.52
N LEU A 89 2.23 -18.28 1.50
CA LEU A 89 1.13 -17.99 0.59
C LEU A 89 0.68 -19.25 -0.16
N ASP A 90 1.61 -20.01 -0.76
CA ASP A 90 1.29 -21.23 -1.50
C ASP A 90 0.60 -22.28 -0.61
N LYS A 91 1.05 -22.45 0.63
CA LYS A 91 0.39 -23.31 1.63
C LYS A 91 -1.03 -22.82 1.97
N SER A 92 -1.20 -21.50 2.15
CA SER A 92 -2.51 -20.91 2.43
C SER A 92 -3.47 -21.09 1.28
N LEU A 93 -3.04 -20.85 0.03
CA LEU A 93 -3.86 -21.05 -1.16
C LEU A 93 -4.30 -22.52 -1.32
N THR A 94 -3.39 -23.47 -1.02
CA THR A 94 -3.72 -24.90 -1.00
C THR A 94 -4.79 -25.21 0.07
N ASN A 95 -4.62 -24.69 1.30
CA ASN A 95 -5.61 -24.86 2.37
C ASN A 95 -6.96 -24.24 2.01
N PHE A 96 -6.96 -23.06 1.39
CA PHE A 96 -8.18 -22.39 0.94
C PHE A 96 -8.92 -23.22 -0.14
N ALA A 97 -8.18 -23.80 -1.07
CA ALA A 97 -8.77 -24.68 -2.07
C ALA A 97 -9.42 -25.92 -1.44
N THR A 98 -8.81 -26.56 -0.44
CA THR A 98 -9.39 -27.71 0.24
C THR A 98 -10.65 -27.37 1.03
N LYS A 99 -10.80 -26.12 1.45
CA LYS A 99 -11.96 -25.60 2.19
C LYS A 99 -12.99 -24.90 1.31
N ASN A 100 -12.84 -24.98 -0.02
CA ASN A 100 -13.73 -24.36 -1.01
C ASN A 100 -13.87 -22.84 -0.83
N VAL A 101 -12.80 -22.16 -0.43
CA VAL A 101 -12.75 -20.71 -0.33
C VAL A 101 -12.73 -20.11 -1.73
N ASN A 102 -13.73 -19.31 -2.08
CA ASN A 102 -13.91 -18.72 -3.42
C ASN A 102 -13.55 -17.23 -3.48
N ALA A 103 -13.33 -16.59 -2.34
CA ALA A 103 -12.92 -15.19 -2.23
C ALA A 103 -11.68 -15.06 -1.37
N LEU A 104 -10.77 -14.15 -1.74
CA LEU A 104 -9.51 -13.92 -1.07
C LEU A 104 -9.26 -12.43 -0.87
N ILE A 105 -8.85 -12.05 0.32
CA ILE A 105 -8.36 -10.72 0.63
C ILE A 105 -6.84 -10.80 0.80
N VAL A 106 -6.11 -10.03 -0.01
CA VAL A 106 -4.65 -9.88 0.05
C VAL A 106 -4.36 -8.50 0.66
N ASP A 107 -3.91 -8.48 1.90
CA ASP A 107 -3.60 -7.26 2.63
C ASP A 107 -2.13 -6.88 2.44
N LEU A 108 -1.89 -5.78 1.73
CA LEU A 108 -0.57 -5.20 1.46
C LEU A 108 -0.27 -3.96 2.31
N ARG A 109 -1.14 -3.59 3.25
CA ARG A 109 -1.01 -2.38 4.08
C ARG A 109 0.16 -2.39 5.07
N ALA A 110 0.86 -3.51 5.21
CA ALA A 110 2.06 -3.63 6.05
C ALA A 110 3.29 -4.02 5.22
N SER A 111 3.26 -3.77 3.90
CA SER A 111 4.33 -4.23 3.02
C SER A 111 5.62 -3.44 3.22
N GLN A 112 6.70 -4.15 3.51
CA GLN A 112 8.04 -3.58 3.61
C GLN A 112 8.70 -3.50 2.22
N PRO A 113 9.63 -2.56 1.99
CA PRO A 113 10.39 -2.49 0.77
C PRO A 113 11.09 -3.81 0.47
N THR A 114 10.86 -4.35 -0.73
CA THR A 114 11.49 -5.59 -1.19
C THR A 114 12.45 -5.27 -2.33
N PRO A 115 13.75 -5.53 -2.17
CA PRO A 115 14.73 -5.30 -3.22
C PRO A 115 14.65 -6.35 -4.34
N ASP A 116 14.15 -7.54 -4.04
CA ASP A 116 14.03 -8.64 -5.01
C ASP A 116 12.73 -8.55 -5.81
N LEU A 117 12.81 -7.91 -6.98
CA LEU A 117 11.68 -7.76 -7.89
C LEU A 117 11.26 -9.09 -8.56
N ALA A 118 12.17 -10.07 -8.67
CA ALA A 118 11.80 -11.38 -9.18
C ALA A 118 10.85 -12.08 -8.20
N MET A 119 11.08 -11.90 -6.90
CA MET A 119 10.20 -12.43 -5.87
C MET A 119 8.82 -11.77 -5.91
N ALA A 120 8.75 -10.45 -6.11
CA ALA A 120 7.48 -9.75 -6.30
C ALA A 120 6.71 -10.29 -7.52
N ALA A 121 7.41 -10.57 -8.62
CA ALA A 121 6.79 -11.20 -9.79
C ALA A 121 6.24 -12.59 -9.45
N GLU A 122 6.97 -13.39 -8.65
CA GLU A 122 6.47 -14.70 -8.19
C GLU A 122 5.17 -14.59 -7.39
N PHE A 123 5.02 -13.58 -6.52
CA PHE A 123 3.74 -13.32 -5.84
C PHE A 123 2.62 -13.00 -6.84
N ALA A 124 2.86 -12.10 -7.80
CA ALA A 124 1.87 -11.73 -8.80
C ALA A 124 1.44 -12.90 -9.69
N LYS A 125 2.34 -13.83 -10.01
CA LYS A 125 2.07 -15.03 -10.81
C LYS A 125 1.01 -15.95 -10.19
N ARG A 126 0.78 -15.90 -8.87
CA ARG A 126 -0.26 -16.69 -8.20
C ARG A 126 -1.66 -16.27 -8.59
N PHE A 127 -1.80 -15.07 -9.15
CA PHE A 127 -3.08 -14.44 -9.45
C PHE A 127 -3.25 -14.05 -10.93
N CYS A 128 -2.15 -13.70 -11.60
CA CYS A 128 -2.19 -13.18 -12.97
C CYS A 128 -2.13 -14.30 -14.03
N PRO A 129 -2.74 -14.08 -15.21
CA PRO A 129 -2.76 -15.08 -16.28
C PRO A 129 -1.36 -15.36 -16.83
N LYS A 130 -1.13 -16.62 -17.27
CA LYS A 130 0.10 -17.03 -17.94
C LYS A 130 0.35 -16.24 -19.22
N GLY A 131 1.60 -15.97 -19.53
CA GLY A 131 2.07 -15.27 -20.73
C GLY A 131 1.87 -13.76 -20.70
N LYS A 132 1.41 -13.19 -19.57
CA LYS A 132 1.16 -11.75 -19.43
C LYS A 132 2.31 -11.06 -18.72
N THR A 133 2.63 -9.83 -19.17
CA THR A 133 3.57 -8.96 -18.47
C THR A 133 2.96 -8.51 -17.14
N LEU A 134 3.71 -8.64 -16.06
CA LEU A 134 3.28 -8.25 -14.71
C LEU A 134 3.63 -6.79 -14.43
N PHE A 135 4.86 -6.43 -14.67
CA PHE A 135 5.39 -5.07 -14.60
C PHE A 135 6.73 -5.00 -15.30
N THR A 136 7.21 -3.78 -15.57
CA THR A 136 8.50 -3.53 -16.15
C THR A 136 9.31 -2.60 -15.25
N LEU A 137 10.56 -2.94 -14.97
CA LEU A 137 11.52 -2.02 -14.38
C LEU A 137 12.19 -1.25 -15.50
N ARG A 138 11.92 0.03 -15.61
CA ARG A 138 12.44 0.94 -16.64
C ARG A 138 13.61 1.73 -16.09
N LYS A 139 14.79 1.64 -16.75
CA LYS A 139 16.00 2.38 -16.41
C LYS A 139 16.36 3.37 -17.52
N PRO A 140 15.81 4.57 -17.53
CA PRO A 140 15.99 5.52 -18.65
C PRO A 140 17.46 5.86 -18.93
N ALA A 141 18.26 6.06 -17.88
CA ALA A 141 19.68 6.39 -18.01
C ALA A 141 20.51 5.25 -18.64
N ALA A 142 20.17 4.01 -18.37
CA ALA A 142 20.86 2.84 -18.91
C ALA A 142 20.24 2.33 -20.22
N ARG A 143 19.09 2.88 -20.65
CA ARG A 143 18.27 2.40 -21.77
C ARG A 143 18.02 0.87 -21.71
N GLN A 144 17.83 0.36 -20.51
CA GLN A 144 17.60 -1.05 -20.25
C GLN A 144 16.31 -1.21 -19.46
N ASP A 145 15.39 -1.96 -20.05
CA ASP A 145 14.14 -2.32 -19.42
C ASP A 145 14.18 -3.80 -19.06
N ARG A 146 13.75 -4.12 -17.84
CA ARG A 146 13.60 -5.50 -17.38
C ARG A 146 12.12 -5.84 -17.23
N VAL A 147 11.63 -6.70 -18.10
CA VAL A 147 10.24 -7.14 -18.11
C VAL A 147 10.06 -8.36 -17.22
N PHE A 148 9.04 -8.33 -16.35
CA PHE A 148 8.63 -9.45 -15.52
C PHE A 148 7.30 -9.98 -16.05
N SER A 149 7.24 -11.26 -16.36
CA SER A 149 6.06 -11.91 -16.96
C SER A 149 5.66 -13.16 -16.21
N SER A 150 4.36 -13.51 -16.29
CA SER A 150 3.85 -14.76 -15.74
C SER A 150 4.14 -15.93 -16.68
N ASP A 151 4.78 -16.97 -16.16
CA ASP A 151 5.12 -18.23 -16.88
C ASP A 151 4.19 -19.38 -16.50
N ARG A 152 3.24 -19.15 -15.58
CA ARG A 152 2.33 -20.15 -15.02
C ARG A 152 0.88 -19.69 -14.99
N ASP A 153 -0.01 -20.64 -14.88
CA ASP A 153 -1.42 -20.36 -14.59
C ASP A 153 -1.60 -19.89 -13.15
N PRO A 154 -2.59 -19.02 -12.89
CA PRO A 154 -2.87 -18.54 -11.54
C PRO A 154 -3.25 -19.70 -10.61
N ALA A 155 -2.67 -19.69 -9.40
CA ALA A 155 -2.99 -20.65 -8.35
C ALA A 155 -4.35 -20.39 -7.70
N PHE A 156 -4.80 -19.12 -7.70
CA PHE A 156 -6.11 -18.73 -7.21
C PHE A 156 -6.91 -18.04 -8.32
N ARG A 157 -8.13 -18.54 -8.58
CA ARG A 157 -9.00 -18.07 -9.67
C ARG A 157 -10.28 -17.39 -9.20
N GLY A 158 -10.55 -17.43 -7.89
CA GLY A 158 -11.70 -16.80 -7.27
C GLY A 158 -11.63 -15.28 -7.25
N LEU A 159 -12.57 -14.66 -6.54
CA LEU A 159 -12.62 -13.22 -6.34
C LEU A 159 -11.48 -12.76 -5.45
N VAL A 160 -10.75 -11.73 -5.84
CA VAL A 160 -9.64 -11.17 -5.05
C VAL A 160 -9.91 -9.71 -4.72
N MET A 161 -9.73 -9.34 -3.45
CA MET A 161 -9.62 -7.95 -2.99
C MET A 161 -8.19 -7.69 -2.53
N VAL A 162 -7.63 -6.54 -2.87
CA VAL A 162 -6.31 -6.11 -2.40
C VAL A 162 -6.49 -4.89 -1.52
N LEU A 163 -6.02 -4.97 -0.27
CA LEU A 163 -6.05 -3.83 0.65
C LEU A 163 -4.74 -3.05 0.54
N THR A 164 -4.85 -1.74 0.34
CA THR A 164 -3.71 -0.82 0.17
C THR A 164 -3.83 0.41 1.05
N ASP A 165 -2.71 1.02 1.38
CA ASP A 165 -2.61 2.32 2.03
C ASP A 165 -1.29 3.02 1.72
N GLY A 166 -1.02 4.16 2.38
CA GLY A 166 0.22 4.91 2.23
C GLY A 166 1.50 4.18 2.65
N ASP A 167 1.41 3.06 3.35
CA ASP A 167 2.55 2.20 3.70
C ASP A 167 2.76 1.07 2.66
N THR A 168 1.81 0.86 1.73
CA THR A 168 2.00 -0.06 0.59
C THR A 168 2.99 0.55 -0.39
N MET A 169 4.20 -0.01 -0.49
CA MET A 169 5.30 0.62 -1.24
C MET A 169 6.10 -0.34 -2.10
N GLY A 170 6.79 0.24 -3.09
CA GLY A 170 7.78 -0.46 -3.91
C GLY A 170 7.17 -1.58 -4.75
N ALA A 171 7.74 -2.78 -4.63
CA ALA A 171 7.30 -3.95 -5.41
C ALA A 171 5.85 -4.37 -5.10
N ALA A 172 5.33 -4.10 -3.90
CA ALA A 172 3.93 -4.39 -3.56
C ALA A 172 2.95 -3.52 -4.38
N GLU A 173 3.34 -2.28 -4.70
CA GLU A 173 2.55 -1.42 -5.60
C GLU A 173 2.45 -2.05 -6.99
N ALA A 174 3.56 -2.60 -7.50
CA ALA A 174 3.58 -3.27 -8.80
C ALA A 174 2.73 -4.54 -8.83
N VAL A 175 2.73 -5.32 -7.74
CA VAL A 175 1.83 -6.48 -7.58
C VAL A 175 0.37 -6.05 -7.62
N GLY A 176 -0.02 -5.07 -6.80
CA GLY A 176 -1.39 -4.53 -6.78
C GLY A 176 -1.83 -4.00 -8.15
N ALA A 177 -0.97 -3.22 -8.82
CA ALA A 177 -1.23 -2.67 -10.16
C ALA A 177 -1.44 -3.78 -11.21
N ALA A 178 -0.62 -4.84 -11.19
CA ALA A 178 -0.75 -5.96 -12.11
C ALA A 178 -2.07 -6.73 -11.91
N LEU A 179 -2.44 -7.02 -10.66
CA LEU A 179 -3.70 -7.71 -10.35
C LEU A 179 -4.90 -6.88 -10.81
N ARG A 180 -4.87 -5.58 -10.55
CA ARG A 180 -5.91 -4.64 -10.98
C ARG A 180 -6.02 -4.57 -12.50
N PHE A 181 -4.89 -4.40 -13.20
CA PHE A 181 -4.86 -4.28 -14.66
C PHE A 181 -5.49 -5.48 -15.37
N TYR A 182 -5.24 -6.69 -14.87
CA TYR A 182 -5.84 -7.91 -15.44
C TYR A 182 -7.24 -8.23 -14.91
N ASN A 183 -7.90 -7.28 -14.24
CA ASN A 183 -9.20 -7.47 -13.59
C ASN A 183 -9.23 -8.71 -12.67
N ARG A 184 -8.09 -8.96 -12.02
CA ARG A 184 -7.95 -10.06 -11.05
C ARG A 184 -8.28 -9.64 -9.64
N ALA A 185 -8.22 -8.33 -9.35
CA ALA A 185 -8.54 -7.79 -8.03
C ALA A 185 -9.15 -6.39 -8.12
N LEU A 186 -9.95 -6.05 -7.10
CA LEU A 186 -10.30 -4.67 -6.76
C LEU A 186 -9.37 -4.18 -5.64
N LEU A 187 -8.87 -2.96 -5.77
CA LEU A 187 -8.05 -2.31 -4.76
C LEU A 187 -8.95 -1.49 -3.83
N ILE A 188 -8.81 -1.70 -2.51
CA ILE A 188 -9.63 -1.05 -1.47
C ILE A 188 -8.72 -0.42 -0.44
N GLY A 189 -9.05 0.80 0.02
CA GLY A 189 -8.31 1.53 1.03
C GLY A 189 -7.80 2.88 0.54
N GLU A 190 -6.52 3.17 0.74
CA GLU A 190 -5.91 4.44 0.34
C GLU A 190 -4.93 4.24 -0.82
N ALA A 191 -4.52 5.37 -1.43
CA ALA A 191 -3.47 5.37 -2.44
C ALA A 191 -2.15 4.86 -1.86
N THR A 192 -1.40 4.10 -2.66
CA THR A 192 -0.12 3.55 -2.26
C THR A 192 0.97 4.64 -2.17
N ALA A 193 2.13 4.29 -1.60
CA ALA A 193 3.20 5.23 -1.29
C ALA A 193 3.80 5.95 -2.51
N GLY A 194 3.65 5.42 -3.73
CA GLY A 194 4.32 5.95 -4.92
C GLY A 194 5.85 5.84 -4.83
N ARG A 195 6.33 4.76 -4.25
CA ARG A 195 7.76 4.43 -4.14
C ARG A 195 8.14 3.20 -4.96
N ALA A 196 7.39 2.93 -6.01
CA ALA A 196 7.66 1.84 -6.95
C ALA A 196 8.87 2.18 -7.85
N ALA A 197 10.04 2.27 -7.24
CA ALA A 197 11.32 2.63 -7.86
C ALA A 197 12.47 1.80 -7.29
N GLU A 198 13.54 1.65 -8.08
CA GLU A 198 14.82 1.18 -7.59
C GLU A 198 15.65 2.38 -7.15
N TYR A 199 16.24 2.32 -5.97
CA TYR A 199 17.04 3.40 -5.40
C TYR A 199 18.52 3.04 -5.36
N SER A 200 19.37 4.03 -5.56
CA SER A 200 20.82 3.95 -5.37
C SER A 200 21.25 4.91 -4.27
N ASP A 201 22.07 4.42 -3.35
CA ASP A 201 22.64 5.18 -2.25
C ASP A 201 24.07 5.58 -2.61
N LEU A 202 24.32 6.88 -2.70
CA LEU A 202 25.60 7.46 -3.08
C LEU A 202 26.20 8.20 -1.88
N SER A 203 27.41 7.83 -1.48
CA SER A 203 28.13 8.53 -0.41
C SER A 203 28.63 9.90 -0.86
N LEU A 204 28.33 10.92 -0.08
CA LEU A 204 28.80 12.28 -0.30
C LEU A 204 30.08 12.56 0.52
N PRO A 205 30.94 13.51 0.08
CA PRO A 205 32.15 13.90 0.84
C PRO A 205 31.86 14.37 2.28
N SER A 206 30.66 14.86 2.55
CA SER A 206 30.19 15.24 3.88
C SER A 206 29.89 14.08 4.81
N GLY A 207 30.02 12.83 4.37
CA GLY A 207 29.62 11.63 5.12
C GLY A 207 28.12 11.35 5.09
N LYS A 208 27.32 12.21 4.43
CA LYS A 208 25.89 11.94 4.19
C LYS A 208 25.71 10.99 3.00
N ILE A 209 24.55 10.36 2.93
CA ILE A 209 24.18 9.47 1.84
C ILE A 209 23.07 10.15 1.02
N LEU A 210 23.30 10.29 -0.28
CA LEU A 210 22.28 10.74 -1.23
C LEU A 210 21.59 9.51 -1.81
N ARG A 211 20.33 9.33 -1.48
CA ARG A 211 19.47 8.30 -2.09
C ARG A 211 18.75 8.87 -3.29
N ILE A 212 18.90 8.23 -4.44
CA ILE A 212 18.24 8.66 -5.70
C ILE A 212 17.48 7.48 -6.33
N ALA A 213 16.32 7.77 -6.90
CA ALA A 213 15.60 6.81 -7.73
C ALA A 213 16.31 6.69 -9.09
N VAL A 214 16.77 5.49 -9.43
CA VAL A 214 17.53 5.20 -10.65
C VAL A 214 16.74 4.42 -11.70
N ALA A 215 15.64 3.80 -11.27
CA ALA A 215 14.69 3.13 -12.15
C ALA A 215 13.29 3.21 -11.55
N GLU A 216 12.28 3.11 -12.40
CA GLU A 216 10.87 3.14 -12.02
C GLU A 216 10.15 1.85 -12.43
N MET A 217 9.17 1.44 -11.66
CA MET A 217 8.29 0.35 -12.04
C MET A 217 7.11 0.88 -12.84
N VAL A 218 6.84 0.18 -13.93
CA VAL A 218 5.80 0.53 -14.90
C VAL A 218 4.79 -0.61 -14.92
N SER A 219 3.51 -0.28 -14.82
CA SER A 219 2.40 -1.23 -14.90
C SER A 219 2.26 -1.82 -16.31
N PRO A 220 1.47 -2.90 -16.49
CA PRO A 220 1.33 -3.56 -17.80
C PRO A 220 0.80 -2.65 -18.92
N ASP A 221 0.07 -1.58 -18.59
CA ASP A 221 -0.42 -0.57 -19.54
C ASP A 221 0.59 0.53 -19.86
N GLY A 222 1.82 0.42 -19.38
CA GLY A 222 2.89 1.39 -19.64
C GLY A 222 2.87 2.62 -18.73
N ARG A 223 2.00 2.69 -17.72
CA ARG A 223 1.98 3.80 -16.76
C ARG A 223 3.03 3.63 -15.69
N SER A 224 3.76 4.70 -15.40
CA SER A 224 4.65 4.74 -14.25
C SER A 224 3.85 4.68 -12.95
N LEU A 225 4.33 3.87 -12.01
CA LEU A 225 3.81 3.80 -10.65
C LEU A 225 4.54 4.79 -9.72
N PHE A 226 5.58 5.43 -10.22
CA PHE A 226 6.40 6.39 -9.51
C PHE A 226 6.23 7.79 -10.14
N PRO A 227 6.09 8.87 -9.37
CA PRO A 227 5.96 8.95 -7.90
C PRO A 227 4.51 8.92 -7.38
N GLU A 228 3.51 8.71 -8.24
CA GLU A 228 2.09 8.88 -7.92
C GLU A 228 1.50 7.71 -7.12
N GLY A 229 2.05 6.50 -7.29
CA GLY A 229 1.48 5.28 -6.72
C GLY A 229 0.25 4.78 -7.45
N VAL A 230 -0.46 3.86 -6.81
CA VAL A 230 -1.69 3.25 -7.31
C VAL A 230 -2.87 3.77 -6.50
N LYS A 231 -3.89 4.33 -7.16
CA LYS A 231 -5.13 4.75 -6.50
C LYS A 231 -6.05 3.55 -6.33
N PRO A 232 -6.74 3.41 -5.19
CA PRO A 232 -7.70 2.33 -4.99
C PRO A 232 -8.94 2.53 -5.89
N ASP A 233 -9.64 1.42 -6.17
CA ASP A 233 -10.94 1.44 -6.85
C ASP A 233 -12.05 1.88 -5.89
N LEU A 234 -11.93 1.48 -4.62
CA LEU A 234 -12.84 1.85 -3.54
C LEU A 234 -12.05 2.53 -2.42
N PRO A 235 -12.05 3.87 -2.36
CA PRO A 235 -11.35 4.61 -1.32
C PRO A 235 -12.02 4.42 0.05
N VAL A 236 -11.22 4.05 1.04
CA VAL A 236 -11.61 3.92 2.45
C VAL A 236 -10.43 4.34 3.31
N GLU A 237 -10.64 5.32 4.16
CA GLU A 237 -9.61 5.83 5.07
C GLU A 237 -9.55 5.02 6.36
N MET A 238 -8.34 4.86 6.89
CA MET A 238 -8.09 4.23 8.18
C MET A 238 -6.93 4.91 8.89
N SER A 239 -7.08 5.18 10.20
CA SER A 239 -5.99 5.77 10.95
C SER A 239 -4.82 4.78 11.09
N THR A 240 -3.59 5.28 10.94
CA THR A 240 -2.37 4.47 11.12
C THR A 240 -2.26 3.87 12.52
N SER A 241 -2.77 4.58 13.55
CA SER A 241 -2.79 4.09 14.94
C SER A 241 -3.70 2.87 15.09
N ASP A 242 -4.91 2.92 14.52
CA ASP A 242 -5.88 1.82 14.61
C ASP A 242 -5.38 0.61 13.81
N LYS A 243 -4.81 0.84 12.61
CA LYS A 243 -4.16 -0.22 11.83
C LYS A 243 -3.08 -0.94 12.64
N ARG A 244 -2.15 -0.20 13.26
CA ARG A 244 -1.08 -0.79 14.08
C ARG A 244 -1.62 -1.59 15.25
N GLN A 245 -2.59 -1.05 15.97
CA GLN A 245 -3.24 -1.73 17.10
C GLN A 245 -3.90 -3.03 16.65
N ILE A 246 -4.67 -3.01 15.55
CA ILE A 246 -5.35 -4.19 15.02
C ILE A 246 -4.33 -5.24 14.57
N PHE A 247 -3.29 -4.84 13.82
CA PHE A 247 -2.27 -5.78 13.35
C PHE A 247 -1.50 -6.43 14.51
N GLN A 248 -1.27 -5.71 15.59
CA GLN A 248 -0.66 -6.26 16.81
C GLN A 248 -1.58 -7.27 17.50
N LEU A 249 -2.86 -6.94 17.66
CA LEU A 249 -3.83 -7.79 18.35
C LEU A 249 -4.27 -9.00 17.50
N SER A 250 -4.24 -8.89 16.19
CA SER A 250 -4.69 -9.94 15.27
C SER A 250 -3.86 -11.22 15.34
N GLY A 251 -2.61 -11.15 15.81
CA GLY A 251 -1.77 -12.33 16.02
C GLY A 251 -2.35 -13.33 17.02
N GLU A 252 -3.09 -12.83 18.03
CA GLU A 252 -3.70 -13.65 19.09
C GLU A 252 -5.20 -13.85 18.87
N LYS A 253 -5.90 -12.82 18.38
CA LYS A 253 -7.37 -12.78 18.33
C LYS A 253 -7.97 -13.10 16.96
N GLY A 254 -7.13 -13.17 15.91
CA GLY A 254 -7.63 -13.17 14.54
C GLY A 254 -8.09 -11.79 14.05
N MET A 255 -8.56 -11.70 12.82
CA MET A 255 -9.12 -10.48 12.24
C MET A 255 -10.65 -10.36 12.45
N GLY A 256 -11.33 -11.48 12.71
CA GLY A 256 -12.79 -11.53 12.92
C GLY A 256 -13.31 -10.48 13.92
N PRO A 257 -12.72 -10.30 15.11
CA PRO A 257 -13.18 -9.32 16.10
C PRO A 257 -13.10 -7.85 15.66
N PHE A 258 -12.34 -7.54 14.60
CA PHE A 258 -12.17 -6.19 14.08
C PHE A 258 -13.08 -5.86 12.90
N VAL A 259 -13.93 -6.81 12.51
CA VAL A 259 -14.98 -6.64 11.51
C VAL A 259 -16.32 -7.03 12.10
N TYR A 260 -17.38 -6.40 11.64
CA TYR A 260 -18.74 -6.74 12.11
C TYR A 260 -19.24 -7.93 11.29
N GLU A 261 -19.03 -9.15 11.80
CA GLU A 261 -19.68 -10.34 11.24
C GLU A 261 -21.19 -10.29 11.52
N GLY A 262 -21.98 -10.08 10.47
CA GLY A 262 -23.42 -10.39 10.47
C GLY A 262 -24.32 -9.68 11.48
N GLY A 263 -23.78 -8.82 12.34
CA GLY A 263 -24.48 -8.22 13.46
C GLY A 263 -24.95 -6.78 13.29
N ARG A 264 -24.75 -6.17 12.11
CA ARG A 264 -25.40 -4.88 11.86
C ARG A 264 -26.88 -5.14 11.65
N PRO A 265 -27.74 -4.53 12.46
CA PRO A 265 -29.15 -4.51 12.17
C PRO A 265 -29.32 -3.80 10.82
N HIS A 266 -29.50 -4.56 9.75
CA HIS A 266 -29.78 -4.02 8.42
C HIS A 266 -31.27 -3.83 8.27
N LEU A 267 -31.64 -2.73 7.60
CA LEU A 267 -32.98 -2.60 7.08
C LEU A 267 -33.23 -3.75 6.10
N ASN A 268 -33.96 -4.76 6.55
CA ASN A 268 -34.37 -5.87 5.72
C ASN A 268 -35.89 -5.82 5.46
N GLU A 269 -36.40 -6.61 4.54
CA GLU A 269 -37.81 -6.63 4.22
C GLU A 269 -38.71 -6.93 5.44
N ALA A 270 -38.23 -7.73 6.39
CA ALA A 270 -38.97 -8.01 7.63
C ALA A 270 -39.04 -6.78 8.56
N ALA A 271 -37.97 -6.00 8.64
CA ALA A 271 -37.93 -4.75 9.41
C ALA A 271 -38.82 -3.67 8.75
N LEU A 272 -38.83 -3.60 7.41
CA LEU A 272 -39.72 -2.71 6.66
C LEU A 272 -41.20 -3.09 6.88
N LEU A 273 -41.53 -4.38 6.86
CA LEU A 273 -42.89 -4.86 7.16
C LEU A 273 -43.30 -4.64 8.62
N ALA A 274 -42.34 -4.73 9.55
CA ALA A 274 -42.56 -4.45 10.97
C ALA A 274 -42.61 -2.94 11.30
N GLY A 275 -42.31 -2.06 10.35
CA GLY A 275 -42.25 -0.62 10.56
C GLY A 275 -41.15 -0.19 11.53
N THR A 276 -40.13 -1.04 11.76
CA THR A 276 -38.98 -0.78 12.63
C THR A 276 -37.77 -0.43 11.79
N ASN A 277 -36.93 0.46 12.33
CA ASN A 277 -35.62 0.73 11.72
C ASN A 277 -34.52 0.24 12.67
N PRO A 278 -33.97 -0.97 12.44
CA PRO A 278 -32.96 -1.55 13.32
C PRO A 278 -31.68 -0.69 13.48
N GLU A 279 -31.37 0.16 12.51
CA GLU A 279 -30.25 1.10 12.59
C GLU A 279 -30.53 2.23 13.58
N VAL A 280 -31.78 2.73 13.62
CA VAL A 280 -32.21 3.77 14.57
C VAL A 280 -32.28 3.20 15.97
N GLU A 281 -32.86 2.01 16.13
CA GLU A 281 -32.92 1.31 17.43
C GLU A 281 -31.53 1.01 18.00
N ALA A 282 -30.57 0.60 17.14
CA ALA A 282 -29.19 0.39 17.56
C ALA A 282 -28.48 1.70 17.92
N ALA A 283 -28.76 2.80 17.19
CA ALA A 283 -28.22 4.12 17.50
C ALA A 283 -28.80 4.68 18.83
N GLU A 284 -30.10 4.51 19.07
CA GLU A 284 -30.76 4.89 20.32
C GLU A 284 -30.27 4.06 21.52
N ALA A 285 -30.11 2.75 21.36
CA ALA A 285 -29.53 1.88 22.36
C ALA A 285 -28.08 2.26 22.68
N ALA A 286 -27.30 2.67 21.68
CA ALA A 286 -25.93 3.16 21.84
C ALA A 286 -25.91 4.52 22.57
N GLN A 287 -26.89 5.40 22.33
CA GLN A 287 -27.06 6.66 23.07
C GLN A 287 -27.48 6.46 24.52
N GLN A 288 -28.36 5.52 24.81
CA GLN A 288 -28.81 5.20 26.17
C GLN A 288 -27.68 4.59 27.03
N ARG A 289 -26.72 3.90 26.43
CA ARG A 289 -25.52 3.37 27.09
C ARG A 289 -24.45 4.42 27.41
N ARG A 290 -24.59 5.65 26.95
CA ARG A 290 -23.65 6.78 27.20
C ARG A 290 -23.65 7.30 28.66
N GLY A 291 -24.35 6.67 29.58
CA GLY A 291 -24.32 6.99 31.02
C GLY A 291 -23.19 6.34 31.84
N SER A 292 -22.47 5.36 31.29
CA SER A 292 -21.22 4.83 31.84
C SER A 292 -20.03 5.43 31.10
N ALA A 293 -18.90 5.66 31.81
CA ALA A 293 -17.68 6.24 31.23
C ALA A 293 -17.42 5.67 29.85
N PRO A 294 -17.01 6.49 28.85
CA PRO A 294 -16.91 6.04 27.48
C PRO A 294 -15.84 4.95 27.40
N GLU A 295 -16.28 3.71 27.37
CA GLU A 295 -15.45 2.61 26.96
C GLU A 295 -15.00 2.92 25.54
N LYS A 296 -13.67 2.97 25.31
CA LYS A 296 -13.12 3.25 23.97
C LYS A 296 -13.76 2.23 23.01
N PRO A 297 -14.43 2.68 21.94
CA PRO A 297 -15.06 1.74 21.02
C PRO A 297 -14.03 0.69 20.58
N PRO A 298 -14.42 -0.57 20.45
CA PRO A 298 -13.51 -1.62 20.01
C PRO A 298 -12.86 -1.21 18.67
N ALA A 299 -11.56 -1.49 18.55
CA ALA A 299 -10.83 -1.19 17.33
C ALA A 299 -11.54 -1.87 16.14
N HIS A 300 -11.78 -1.13 15.07
CA HIS A 300 -12.52 -1.58 13.89
C HIS A 300 -11.70 -1.31 12.63
N ASP A 301 -11.65 -2.29 11.71
CA ASP A 301 -10.97 -2.18 10.42
C ASP A 301 -11.99 -1.88 9.31
N PRO A 302 -12.23 -0.60 8.96
CA PRO A 302 -13.21 -0.22 7.95
C PRO A 302 -12.80 -0.68 6.54
N VAL A 303 -11.49 -0.81 6.28
CA VAL A 303 -10.97 -1.24 4.97
C VAL A 303 -11.25 -2.72 4.75
N LEU A 304 -10.95 -3.55 5.74
CA LEU A 304 -11.27 -4.97 5.73
C LEU A 304 -12.78 -5.20 5.70
N GLN A 305 -13.55 -4.44 6.49
CA GLN A 305 -15.02 -4.51 6.47
C GLN A 305 -15.56 -4.24 5.08
N ARG A 306 -15.07 -3.17 4.42
CA ARG A 306 -15.51 -2.83 3.06
C ARG A 306 -15.23 -3.95 2.06
N ALA A 307 -14.08 -4.62 2.18
CA ALA A 307 -13.75 -5.76 1.33
C ALA A 307 -14.73 -6.93 1.52
N LEU A 308 -15.07 -7.25 2.76
CA LEU A 308 -16.05 -8.30 3.08
C LEU A 308 -17.45 -7.94 2.58
N ASP A 309 -17.88 -6.69 2.72
CA ASP A 309 -19.19 -6.22 2.23
C ASP A 309 -19.28 -6.35 0.70
N VAL A 310 -18.22 -6.01 -0.03
CA VAL A 310 -18.16 -6.16 -1.50
C VAL A 310 -18.20 -7.63 -1.90
N ILE A 311 -17.42 -8.50 -1.24
CA ILE A 311 -17.42 -9.94 -1.49
C ILE A 311 -18.82 -10.50 -1.31
N THR A 312 -19.45 -10.23 -0.16
CA THR A 312 -20.80 -10.69 0.16
C THR A 312 -21.82 -10.22 -0.88
N SER A 313 -21.73 -8.96 -1.30
CA SER A 313 -22.63 -8.40 -2.33
C SER A 313 -22.49 -9.10 -3.69
N LEU A 314 -21.25 -9.37 -4.10
CA LEU A 314 -20.96 -10.06 -5.36
C LEU A 314 -21.38 -11.53 -5.33
N GLU A 315 -21.22 -12.22 -4.20
CA GLU A 315 -21.68 -13.60 -4.03
C GLU A 315 -23.21 -13.72 -4.10
N VAL A 316 -23.94 -12.78 -3.48
CA VAL A 316 -25.41 -12.72 -3.58
C VAL A 316 -25.86 -12.48 -5.01
N TYR A 317 -25.17 -11.59 -5.74
CA TYR A 317 -25.48 -11.32 -7.14
C TYR A 317 -25.23 -12.51 -8.06
N GLN A 318 -24.16 -13.29 -7.82
CA GLN A 318 -23.83 -14.47 -8.63
C GLN A 318 -24.76 -15.68 -8.39
N ARG A 319 -25.50 -15.70 -7.28
CA ARG A 319 -26.47 -16.77 -6.97
C ARG A 319 -27.84 -16.54 -7.61
N ARG A 320 -28.08 -15.38 -8.20
CA ARG A 320 -29.28 -15.03 -8.96
C ARG A 320 -29.12 -15.35 -10.45
#